data_4c135a78e6e49d18e7b979ad5caa5ffe
#
_entry.id   4c135a78e6e49d18e7b979ad5caa5ffe
#
_cell.length_a   1.000
_cell.length_b   1.000
_cell.length_c   1.000
_cell.angle_alpha   90.00
_cell.angle_beta   90.00
_cell.angle_gamma   90.00
#
_symmetry.space_group_name_H-M   'P 1'
#
loop_
_entity.id
_entity.type
_entity.pdbx_description
1 polymer ?
#
loop_
_entity_poly.entity_id
_entity_poly.type
_entity_poly.pdbx_seq_one_letter_code
_entity_poly.pdbx_strand_id
1 'polypeptide(L)'
;MTKAEKIIDTTRQAVPFNTGNIPGPKMARAVMPAVPGKMLAKAKRPLLIVGSEIHDRDMLAKAVAIGHAGIQIAAVGNAFRSIGDKGLDVHYANMHALASYLCDPNWKGLDGKGNYDLVVFFGITYYYASQAISALKNFSTIKVISIDRYYHPNADMSFGNLKDDVFLDALDEVIAQIPKR
;
A
#
# COMPACT_ATOMS: atom_id res chain seq x y z
N MET A 1 30.61 20.52 1.08
CA MET A 1 30.03 19.81 2.24
C MET A 1 28.92 18.93 1.73
N THR A 2 29.16 17.64 1.59
CA THR A 2 28.16 16.64 1.20
C THR A 2 27.09 16.56 2.30
N LYS A 3 25.84 16.91 1.97
CA LYS A 3 24.69 16.66 2.84
C LYS A 3 24.69 15.15 3.15
N ALA A 4 24.90 14.78 4.41
CA ALA A 4 24.70 13.40 4.83
C ALA A 4 23.28 13.00 4.44
N GLU A 5 23.12 11.99 3.59
CA GLU A 5 21.80 11.46 3.24
C GLU A 5 21.12 11.02 4.55
N LYS A 6 20.01 11.68 4.87
CA LYS A 6 19.20 11.36 6.05
C LYS A 6 18.60 9.97 5.82
N ILE A 7 19.13 8.95 6.47
CA ILE A 7 18.57 7.61 6.43
C ILE A 7 17.18 7.63 7.09
N ILE A 8 16.15 7.33 6.33
CA ILE A 8 14.77 7.24 6.81
C ILE A 8 14.53 5.82 7.31
N ASP A 9 14.53 5.65 8.61
CA ASP A 9 14.31 4.33 9.24
C ASP A 9 12.83 4.15 9.60
N THR A 10 12.12 3.37 8.79
CA THR A 10 10.71 3.02 8.99
C THR A 10 10.50 1.69 9.72
N THR A 11 11.57 1.10 10.27
CA THR A 11 11.47 -0.20 10.96
C THR A 11 11.23 -0.08 12.45
N ARG A 12 11.39 1.12 13.01
CA ARG A 12 11.18 1.38 14.43
C ARG A 12 9.70 1.37 14.78
N GLN A 13 9.39 1.08 16.04
CA GLN A 13 8.03 1.06 16.58
C GLN A 13 7.07 0.17 15.79
N ALA A 14 7.52 -1.02 15.40
CA ALA A 14 6.69 -2.05 14.79
C ALA A 14 5.75 -2.70 15.82
N VAL A 15 4.88 -1.87 16.40
CA VAL A 15 3.89 -2.26 17.40
C VAL A 15 2.50 -1.99 16.84
N PRO A 16 1.55 -2.94 16.94
CA PRO A 16 0.19 -2.71 16.46
C PRO A 16 -0.39 -1.41 17.03
N PHE A 17 -0.90 -0.55 16.16
CA PHE A 17 -1.54 0.70 16.55
C PHE A 17 -2.75 0.44 17.45
N ASN A 18 -3.52 -0.60 17.16
CA ASN A 18 -4.61 -1.06 18.00
C ASN A 18 -4.21 -2.33 18.74
N THR A 19 -4.23 -2.28 20.07
CA THR A 19 -3.93 -3.43 20.94
C THR A 19 -4.93 -4.59 20.81
N GLY A 20 -6.14 -4.33 20.31
CA GLY A 20 -7.14 -5.35 19.97
C GLY A 20 -6.86 -6.09 18.67
N ASN A 21 -5.96 -5.57 17.84
CA ASN A 21 -5.52 -6.25 16.63
C ASN A 21 -4.41 -7.25 16.97
N ILE A 22 -4.81 -8.42 17.45
CA ILE A 22 -3.87 -9.50 17.80
C ILE A 22 -3.51 -10.24 16.51
N PRO A 23 -2.29 -10.05 15.98
CA PRO A 23 -1.83 -10.82 14.82
C PRO A 23 -1.66 -12.28 15.25
N GLY A 24 -1.91 -13.19 14.35
CA GLY A 24 -1.54 -14.59 14.53
C GLY A 24 -0.01 -14.76 14.62
N PRO A 25 0.50 -15.98 14.55
CA PRO A 25 1.94 -16.26 14.70
C PRO A 25 2.83 -15.61 13.62
N LYS A 26 2.24 -15.12 12.54
CA LYS A 26 2.95 -14.44 11.45
C LYS A 26 2.67 -12.93 11.51
N MET A 27 3.51 -12.19 12.20
CA MET A 27 3.49 -10.72 12.18
C MET A 27 4.16 -10.16 10.92
N ALA A 28 3.71 -8.98 10.49
CA ALA A 28 4.35 -8.24 9.42
C ALA A 28 5.82 -7.92 9.76
N ARG A 29 6.69 -8.05 8.79
CA ARG A 29 8.06 -7.58 8.93
C ARG A 29 8.10 -6.07 8.69
N ALA A 30 8.59 -5.30 9.65
CA ALA A 30 8.87 -3.89 9.44
C ALA A 30 10.02 -3.73 8.44
N VAL A 31 9.87 -2.85 7.46
CA VAL A 31 10.81 -2.71 6.34
C VAL A 31 11.17 -1.27 6.09
N MET A 32 12.38 -1.05 5.55
CA MET A 32 12.85 0.24 5.07
C MET A 32 12.08 0.67 3.80
N PRO A 33 11.95 1.98 3.51
CA PRO A 33 11.13 2.49 2.40
C PRO A 33 11.56 1.96 1.03
N ALA A 34 12.84 1.71 0.83
CA ALA A 34 13.35 1.16 -0.42
C ALA A 34 12.80 -0.24 -0.74
N VAL A 35 12.34 -1.01 0.26
CA VAL A 35 11.85 -2.39 0.05
C VAL A 35 10.51 -2.40 -0.71
N PRO A 36 9.44 -1.70 -0.26
CA PRO A 36 8.19 -1.63 -1.02
C PRO A 36 8.37 -1.10 -2.43
N GLY A 37 9.21 -0.06 -2.63
CA GLY A 37 9.47 0.51 -3.93
C GLY A 37 10.12 -0.49 -4.89
N LYS A 38 11.16 -1.21 -4.44
CA LYS A 38 11.79 -2.28 -5.23
C LYS A 38 10.84 -3.45 -5.52
N MET A 39 9.93 -3.76 -4.60
CA MET A 39 8.94 -4.81 -4.82
C MET A 39 7.91 -4.39 -5.87
N LEU A 40 7.41 -3.13 -5.80
CA LEU A 40 6.53 -2.56 -6.84
C LEU A 40 7.20 -2.58 -8.21
N ALA A 41 8.49 -2.24 -8.28
CA ALA A 41 9.27 -2.24 -9.52
C ALA A 41 9.43 -3.65 -10.13
N LYS A 42 9.52 -4.70 -9.31
CA LYS A 42 9.78 -6.08 -9.73
C LYS A 42 8.51 -6.92 -9.90
N ALA A 43 7.40 -6.53 -9.31
CA ALA A 43 6.16 -7.27 -9.40
C ALA A 43 5.66 -7.34 -10.85
N LYS A 44 5.11 -8.48 -11.22
CA LYS A 44 4.56 -8.69 -12.57
C LYS A 44 3.22 -7.95 -12.72
N ARG A 45 2.40 -8.02 -11.69
CA ARG A 45 1.07 -7.39 -11.65
C ARG A 45 0.84 -6.73 -10.27
N PRO A 46 1.47 -5.58 -10.01
CA PRO A 46 1.24 -4.84 -8.77
C PRO A 46 -0.11 -4.09 -8.82
N LEU A 47 -0.78 -4.01 -7.67
CA LEU A 47 -1.96 -3.21 -7.44
C LEU A 47 -1.73 -2.28 -6.25
N LEU A 48 -1.99 -0.98 -6.43
CA LEU A 48 -2.06 -0.01 -5.34
C LEU A 48 -3.52 0.17 -4.92
N ILE A 49 -3.86 -0.11 -3.68
CA ILE A 49 -5.19 0.17 -3.13
C ILE A 49 -5.10 1.45 -2.32
N VAL A 50 -5.89 2.46 -2.71
CA VAL A 50 -5.89 3.77 -2.04
C VAL A 50 -7.24 4.05 -1.39
N GLY A 51 -7.21 4.62 -0.19
CA GLY A 51 -8.39 4.97 0.59
C GLY A 51 -8.60 6.47 0.75
N SER A 52 -9.58 6.82 1.57
CA SER A 52 -10.04 8.21 1.74
C SER A 52 -9.00 9.16 2.35
N GLU A 53 -7.95 8.66 2.98
CA GLU A 53 -6.91 9.52 3.55
C GLU A 53 -6.08 10.26 2.48
N ILE A 54 -6.14 9.82 1.20
CA ILE A 54 -5.55 10.57 0.08
C ILE A 54 -6.30 11.87 -0.27
N HIS A 55 -7.32 12.28 0.50
CA HIS A 55 -7.86 13.64 0.37
C HIS A 55 -6.84 14.71 0.78
N ASP A 56 -5.90 14.36 1.62
CA ASP A 56 -4.72 15.18 1.88
C ASP A 56 -3.92 15.37 0.59
N ARG A 57 -3.48 16.64 0.34
CA ARG A 57 -2.84 17.02 -0.92
C ARG A 57 -1.51 16.30 -1.13
N ASP A 58 -0.73 16.13 -0.06
CA ASP A 58 0.59 15.52 -0.15
C ASP A 58 0.45 14.00 -0.36
N MET A 59 -0.49 13.37 0.35
CA MET A 59 -0.83 11.96 0.16
C MET A 59 -1.32 11.67 -1.27
N LEU A 60 -2.19 12.54 -1.80
CA LEU A 60 -2.68 12.43 -3.18
C LEU A 60 -1.52 12.51 -4.18
N ALA A 61 -0.59 13.45 -3.99
CA ALA A 61 0.57 13.59 -4.87
C ALA A 61 1.44 12.32 -4.88
N LYS A 62 1.61 11.63 -3.73
CA LYS A 62 2.34 10.37 -3.66
C LYS A 62 1.60 9.24 -4.39
N ALA A 63 0.28 9.12 -4.20
CA ALA A 63 -0.54 8.13 -4.92
C ALA A 63 -0.46 8.33 -6.43
N VAL A 64 -0.57 9.58 -6.89
CA VAL A 64 -0.45 9.96 -8.31
C VAL A 64 0.92 9.63 -8.86
N ALA A 65 1.99 9.90 -8.12
CA ALA A 65 3.36 9.59 -8.55
C ALA A 65 3.58 8.07 -8.73
N ILE A 66 3.02 7.24 -7.86
CA ILE A 66 3.07 5.78 -8.00
C ILE A 66 2.26 5.34 -9.23
N GLY A 67 1.07 5.92 -9.46
CA GLY A 67 0.25 5.63 -10.63
C GLY A 67 0.93 5.98 -11.95
N HIS A 68 1.63 7.11 -12.01
CA HIS A 68 2.41 7.52 -13.21
C HIS A 68 3.57 6.56 -13.54
N ALA A 69 4.00 5.74 -12.60
CA ALA A 69 4.93 4.65 -12.87
C ALA A 69 4.27 3.42 -13.53
N GLY A 70 3.00 3.52 -13.93
CA GLY A 70 2.26 2.46 -14.62
C GLY A 70 1.70 1.38 -13.69
N ILE A 71 1.54 1.70 -12.40
CA ILE A 71 0.92 0.82 -11.42
C ILE A 71 -0.59 1.08 -11.40
N GLN A 72 -1.38 0.03 -11.60
CA GLN A 72 -2.84 0.10 -11.55
C GLN A 72 -3.32 0.45 -10.15
N ILE A 73 -4.36 1.27 -10.05
CA ILE A 73 -4.90 1.77 -8.78
C ILE A 73 -6.34 1.29 -8.59
N ALA A 74 -6.63 0.70 -7.44
CA ALA A 74 -7.97 0.50 -6.94
C ALA A 74 -8.29 1.60 -5.91
N ALA A 75 -9.20 2.50 -6.24
CA ALA A 75 -9.64 3.55 -5.34
C ALA A 75 -10.90 3.11 -4.59
N VAL A 76 -10.79 3.00 -3.25
CA VAL A 76 -11.91 2.54 -2.42
C VAL A 76 -12.60 3.71 -1.70
N GLY A 77 -13.90 3.57 -1.49
CA GLY A 77 -14.71 4.60 -0.87
C GLY A 77 -14.67 5.92 -1.64
N ASN A 78 -14.43 7.03 -0.93
CA ASN A 78 -14.38 8.36 -1.54
C ASN A 78 -13.06 8.68 -2.26
N ALA A 79 -12.06 7.82 -2.19
CA ALA A 79 -10.75 8.05 -2.80
C ALA A 79 -10.85 8.30 -4.32
N PHE A 80 -11.80 7.65 -5.00
CA PHE A 80 -12.00 7.80 -6.44
C PHE A 80 -12.28 9.26 -6.86
N ARG A 81 -12.95 10.04 -6.02
CA ARG A 81 -13.22 11.47 -6.29
C ARG A 81 -11.94 12.31 -6.37
N SER A 82 -10.92 11.92 -5.60
CA SER A 82 -9.66 12.66 -5.54
C SER A 82 -8.68 12.26 -6.65
N ILE A 83 -8.70 10.99 -7.09
CA ILE A 83 -7.67 10.47 -8.00
C ILE A 83 -8.18 10.09 -9.39
N GLY A 84 -9.50 9.91 -9.56
CA GLY A 84 -10.09 9.37 -10.80
C GLY A 84 -9.92 10.26 -12.03
N ASP A 85 -9.69 11.56 -11.86
CA ASP A 85 -9.52 12.55 -12.94
C ASP A 85 -8.05 12.84 -13.29
N LYS A 86 -7.10 12.09 -12.74
CA LYS A 86 -5.65 12.36 -12.88
C LYS A 86 -5.01 11.69 -14.11
N GLY A 87 -5.80 11.10 -15.01
CA GLY A 87 -5.27 10.46 -16.23
C GLY A 87 -4.49 9.17 -15.95
N LEU A 88 -4.82 8.48 -14.86
CA LEU A 88 -4.18 7.24 -14.43
C LEU A 88 -5.10 6.03 -14.66
N ASP A 89 -4.55 4.83 -14.62
CA ASP A 89 -5.31 3.58 -14.63
C ASP A 89 -5.93 3.33 -13.24
N VAL A 90 -7.05 4.01 -12.97
CA VAL A 90 -7.77 3.99 -11.69
C VAL A 90 -9.14 3.34 -11.84
N HIS A 91 -9.41 2.37 -10.99
CA HIS A 91 -10.70 1.69 -10.90
C HIS A 91 -11.36 1.94 -9.54
N TYR A 92 -12.64 2.29 -9.53
CA TYR A 92 -13.41 2.30 -8.30
C TYR A 92 -13.67 0.86 -7.83
N ALA A 93 -13.50 0.61 -6.54
CA ALA A 93 -13.82 -0.68 -5.95
C ALA A 93 -14.43 -0.54 -4.54
N ASN A 94 -15.33 -1.44 -4.19
CA ASN A 94 -15.70 -1.66 -2.80
C ASN A 94 -14.63 -2.52 -2.14
N MET A 95 -14.11 -2.11 -0.97
CA MET A 95 -12.99 -2.80 -0.31
C MET A 95 -13.29 -4.27 -0.01
N HIS A 96 -14.47 -4.58 0.52
CA HIS A 96 -14.80 -5.96 0.90
C HIS A 96 -14.97 -6.85 -0.33
N ALA A 97 -15.62 -6.34 -1.38
CA ALA A 97 -15.73 -7.05 -2.65
C ALA A 97 -14.35 -7.26 -3.29
N LEU A 98 -13.51 -6.22 -3.30
CA LEU A 98 -12.16 -6.30 -3.83
C LEU A 98 -11.32 -7.35 -3.07
N ALA A 99 -11.38 -7.37 -1.74
CA ALA A 99 -10.68 -8.37 -0.94
C ALA A 99 -11.14 -9.80 -1.27
N SER A 100 -12.46 -10.00 -1.45
CA SER A 100 -13.01 -11.30 -1.85
C SER A 100 -12.53 -11.72 -3.23
N TYR A 101 -12.53 -10.80 -4.20
CA TYR A 101 -12.01 -11.07 -5.55
C TYR A 101 -10.52 -11.38 -5.56
N LEU A 102 -9.72 -10.64 -4.81
CA LEU A 102 -8.28 -10.89 -4.69
C LEU A 102 -7.97 -12.26 -4.07
N CYS A 103 -8.85 -12.77 -3.20
CA CYS A 103 -8.71 -14.11 -2.62
C CYS A 103 -9.07 -15.24 -3.62
N ASP A 104 -9.78 -14.94 -4.70
CA ASP A 104 -10.08 -15.92 -5.75
C ASP A 104 -8.89 -16.03 -6.72
N PRO A 105 -8.18 -17.18 -6.77
CA PRO A 105 -7.04 -17.34 -7.67
C PRO A 105 -7.42 -17.28 -9.17
N ASN A 106 -8.70 -17.48 -9.50
CA ASN A 106 -9.20 -17.42 -10.88
C ASN A 106 -9.68 -16.04 -11.30
N TRP A 107 -9.69 -15.07 -10.39
CA TRP A 107 -10.11 -13.72 -10.72
C TRP A 107 -9.22 -13.10 -11.79
N LYS A 108 -9.86 -12.43 -12.75
CA LYS A 108 -9.16 -11.85 -13.91
C LYS A 108 -8.62 -10.43 -13.67
N GLY A 109 -8.66 -9.94 -12.43
CA GLY A 109 -8.22 -8.58 -12.10
C GLY A 109 -9.20 -7.50 -12.57
N LEU A 110 -8.89 -6.27 -12.28
CA LEU A 110 -9.71 -5.12 -12.67
C LEU A 110 -9.69 -4.87 -14.20
N ASP A 111 -8.65 -5.32 -14.88
CA ASP A 111 -8.39 -5.12 -16.31
C ASP A 111 -8.60 -6.39 -17.16
N GLY A 112 -9.08 -7.47 -16.57
CA GLY A 112 -9.32 -8.74 -17.26
C GLY A 112 -8.07 -9.58 -17.56
N LYS A 113 -6.86 -9.18 -17.10
CA LYS A 113 -5.59 -9.82 -17.46
C LYS A 113 -5.05 -10.80 -16.43
N GLY A 114 -5.80 -11.08 -15.38
CA GLY A 114 -5.42 -12.02 -14.32
C GLY A 114 -5.29 -11.35 -12.95
N ASN A 115 -5.20 -12.16 -11.90
CA ASN A 115 -5.07 -11.67 -10.55
C ASN A 115 -3.68 -11.04 -10.31
N TYR A 116 -3.52 -10.32 -9.22
CA TYR A 116 -2.31 -9.58 -8.86
C TYR A 116 -1.35 -10.48 -8.07
N ASP A 117 -0.06 -10.20 -8.13
CA ASP A 117 0.97 -10.89 -7.36
C ASP A 117 1.46 -10.07 -6.15
N LEU A 118 1.22 -8.75 -6.20
CA LEU A 118 1.54 -7.82 -5.12
C LEU A 118 0.41 -6.82 -4.95
N VAL A 119 -0.02 -6.63 -3.72
CA VAL A 119 -0.99 -5.60 -3.34
C VAL A 119 -0.37 -4.69 -2.29
N VAL A 120 -0.45 -3.38 -2.53
CA VAL A 120 0.05 -2.36 -1.61
C VAL A 120 -1.11 -1.50 -1.12
N PHE A 121 -1.28 -1.41 0.18
CA PHE A 121 -2.28 -0.59 0.86
C PHE A 121 -1.71 0.77 1.20
N PHE A 122 -2.46 1.83 0.89
CA PHE A 122 -2.04 3.21 1.10
C PHE A 122 -3.22 4.16 1.37
N GLY A 123 -3.12 4.95 2.42
CA GLY A 123 -4.09 5.98 2.75
C GLY A 123 -5.49 5.47 3.09
N ILE A 124 -5.58 4.32 3.72
CA ILE A 124 -6.83 3.68 4.10
C ILE A 124 -6.96 3.71 5.62
N THR A 125 -8.15 4.08 6.12
CA THR A 125 -8.43 4.06 7.55
C THR A 125 -8.04 2.73 8.18
N TYR A 126 -7.23 2.78 9.23
CA TYR A 126 -6.52 1.65 9.82
C TYR A 126 -7.38 0.40 10.03
N TYR A 127 -8.54 0.55 10.69
CA TYR A 127 -9.41 -0.59 11.00
C TYR A 127 -10.02 -1.23 9.76
N TYR A 128 -10.29 -0.42 8.76
CA TYR A 128 -10.86 -0.88 7.50
C TYR A 128 -9.82 -1.63 6.67
N ALA A 129 -8.61 -1.10 6.59
CA ALA A 129 -7.48 -1.78 5.94
C ALA A 129 -7.13 -3.10 6.65
N SER A 130 -7.10 -3.11 7.98
CA SER A 130 -6.70 -4.27 8.78
C SER A 130 -7.52 -5.53 8.47
N GLN A 131 -8.83 -5.39 8.25
CA GLN A 131 -9.71 -6.52 7.91
C GLN A 131 -9.38 -7.09 6.53
N ALA A 132 -9.23 -6.23 5.51
CA ALA A 132 -8.90 -6.65 4.16
C ALA A 132 -7.50 -7.28 4.08
N ILE A 133 -6.51 -6.67 4.75
CA ILE A 133 -5.14 -7.18 4.85
C ILE A 133 -5.13 -8.57 5.50
N SER A 134 -5.88 -8.76 6.59
CA SER A 134 -6.01 -10.05 7.26
C SER A 134 -6.65 -11.11 6.35
N ALA A 135 -7.68 -10.75 5.60
CA ALA A 135 -8.32 -11.64 4.64
C ALA A 135 -7.32 -12.10 3.56
N LEU A 136 -6.60 -11.18 2.95
CA LEU A 136 -5.62 -11.50 1.91
C LEU A 136 -4.49 -12.38 2.45
N LYS A 137 -3.96 -12.09 3.63
CA LYS A 137 -2.90 -12.88 4.26
C LYS A 137 -3.29 -14.32 4.51
N ASN A 138 -4.54 -14.56 4.91
CA ASN A 138 -4.99 -15.89 5.31
C ASN A 138 -5.61 -16.69 4.17
N PHE A 139 -6.17 -16.03 3.15
CA PHE A 139 -6.97 -16.67 2.11
C PHE A 139 -6.45 -16.43 0.69
N SER A 140 -5.27 -15.81 0.52
CA SER A 140 -4.65 -15.63 -0.79
C SER A 140 -3.16 -15.99 -0.77
N THR A 141 -2.58 -16.08 -1.96
CA THR A 141 -1.12 -16.21 -2.16
C THR A 141 -0.46 -14.87 -2.53
N ILE A 142 -1.25 -13.81 -2.55
CA ILE A 142 -0.79 -12.47 -2.92
C ILE A 142 0.09 -11.91 -1.83
N LYS A 143 1.21 -11.31 -2.21
CA LYS A 143 2.05 -10.58 -1.26
C LYS A 143 1.38 -9.26 -0.88
N VAL A 144 1.25 -8.98 0.41
CA VAL A 144 0.56 -7.80 0.93
C VAL A 144 1.53 -6.88 1.67
N ILE A 145 1.58 -5.63 1.25
CA ILE A 145 2.40 -4.59 1.89
C ILE A 145 1.51 -3.42 2.31
N SER A 146 1.72 -2.89 3.50
CA SER A 146 1.18 -1.60 3.91
C SER A 146 2.30 -0.56 3.92
N ILE A 147 2.10 0.52 3.16
CA ILE A 147 2.96 1.71 3.19
C ILE A 147 2.26 2.87 3.92
N ASP A 148 1.39 2.55 4.86
CA ASP A 148 0.70 3.52 5.68
C ASP A 148 1.55 3.98 6.88
N ARG A 149 1.09 5.06 7.53
CA ARG A 149 1.73 5.69 8.68
C ARG A 149 1.80 4.79 9.90
N TYR A 150 0.85 3.87 10.04
CA TYR A 150 0.73 2.97 11.19
C TYR A 150 1.07 1.54 10.82
N TYR A 151 1.73 0.84 11.74
CA TYR A 151 2.11 -0.54 11.54
C TYR A 151 0.89 -1.47 11.46
N HIS A 152 0.79 -2.19 10.34
CA HIS A 152 -0.23 -3.21 10.11
C HIS A 152 0.34 -4.62 10.34
N PRO A 153 0.11 -5.23 11.50
CA PRO A 153 0.70 -6.54 11.84
C PRO A 153 0.21 -7.68 10.96
N ASN A 154 -0.95 -7.53 10.33
CA ASN A 154 -1.54 -8.54 9.45
C ASN A 154 -1.01 -8.51 8.01
N ALA A 155 -0.22 -7.52 7.62
CA ALA A 155 0.46 -7.51 6.32
C ALA A 155 1.64 -8.52 6.30
N ASP A 156 2.21 -8.79 5.14
CA ASP A 156 3.51 -9.47 5.05
C ASP A 156 4.64 -8.51 5.43
N MET A 157 4.51 -7.25 5.00
CA MET A 157 5.44 -6.17 5.30
C MET A 157 4.68 -4.89 5.58
N SER A 158 5.22 -4.06 6.47
CA SER A 158 4.64 -2.77 6.83
C SER A 158 5.74 -1.80 7.23
N PHE A 159 5.45 -0.51 7.19
CA PHE A 159 6.21 0.45 7.98
C PHE A 159 5.89 0.27 9.46
N GLY A 160 6.78 0.69 10.35
CA GLY A 160 6.47 0.91 11.76
C GLY A 160 5.58 2.15 11.93
N ASN A 161 5.24 2.49 13.17
CA ASN A 161 4.50 3.72 13.44
C ASN A 161 5.41 4.94 13.21
N LEU A 162 4.98 5.86 12.35
CA LEU A 162 5.77 7.00 11.90
C LEU A 162 5.13 8.34 12.30
N LYS A 163 5.96 9.36 12.45
CA LYS A 163 5.52 10.76 12.48
C LYS A 163 5.22 11.23 11.06
N ASP A 164 4.38 12.27 10.91
CA ASP A 164 3.90 12.74 9.60
C ASP A 164 5.03 13.16 8.66
N ASP A 165 6.01 13.90 9.17
CA ASP A 165 7.16 14.36 8.39
C ASP A 165 8.03 13.20 7.90
N VAL A 166 8.30 12.22 8.76
CA VAL A 166 9.05 11.01 8.42
C VAL A 166 8.28 10.14 7.42
N PHE A 167 6.96 10.09 7.55
CA PHE A 167 6.10 9.30 6.68
C PHE A 167 6.12 9.81 5.24
N LEU A 168 5.97 11.11 5.02
CA LEU A 168 6.02 11.71 3.69
C LEU A 168 7.38 11.53 3.02
N ASP A 169 8.47 11.72 3.77
CA ASP A 169 9.83 11.45 3.30
C ASP A 169 10.02 9.97 2.92
N ALA A 170 9.45 9.04 3.71
CA ALA A 170 9.51 7.61 3.42
C ALA A 170 8.79 7.25 2.11
N LEU A 171 7.65 7.88 1.83
CA LEU A 171 6.93 7.69 0.57
C LEU A 171 7.72 8.20 -0.63
N ASP A 172 8.47 9.31 -0.49
CA ASP A 172 9.38 9.78 -1.54
C ASP A 172 10.48 8.75 -1.86
N GLU A 173 11.04 8.12 -0.83
CA GLU A 173 12.02 7.06 -1.04
C GLU A 173 11.41 5.82 -1.71
N VAL A 174 10.17 5.42 -1.35
CA VAL A 174 9.43 4.36 -2.07
C VAL A 174 9.33 4.70 -3.56
N ILE A 175 8.86 5.91 -3.88
CA ILE A 175 8.65 6.36 -5.26
C ILE A 175 9.97 6.40 -6.04
N ALA A 176 11.05 6.83 -5.40
CA ALA A 176 12.37 6.90 -6.04
C ALA A 176 12.91 5.53 -6.49
N GLN A 177 12.43 4.43 -5.90
CA GLN A 177 12.81 3.07 -6.30
C GLN A 177 11.98 2.51 -7.47
N ILE A 178 10.89 3.18 -7.87
CA ILE A 178 10.02 2.72 -8.94
C ILE A 178 10.48 3.37 -10.24
N PRO A 179 10.91 2.61 -11.26
CA PRO A 179 11.32 3.18 -12.54
C PRO A 179 10.14 3.87 -13.21
N LYS A 180 10.35 5.05 -13.74
CA LYS A 180 9.36 5.72 -14.59
C LYS A 180 9.22 4.89 -15.88
N ARG A 181 8.04 4.38 -16.13
CA ARG A 181 7.67 3.66 -17.34
C ARG A 181 7.15 4.62 -18.39
#